data_1d5eb8eac5780f811c8fa74d1d10ec86
#
_entry.id   1d5eb8eac5780f811c8fa74d1d10ec86
#
_cell.length_a   1.000
_cell.length_b   1.000
_cell.length_c   1.000
_cell.angle_alpha   90.00
_cell.angle_beta   90.00
_cell.angle_gamma   90.00
#
_symmetry.space_group_name_H-M   'P 1'
#
loop_
_entity.id
_entity.type
_entity.pdbx_description
1 polymer ?
#
loop_
_entity_poly.entity_id
_entity_poly.type
_entity_poly.pdbx_seq_one_letter_code
_entity_poly.pdbx_strand_id
1 'polypeptide(L)'
;MKKSYEIDMTSGPLLGKILLFSIPLMLSGILQLLFNAADIIVVGRFAGSGALAAVGSTSSLINLLINVFVGLSVGVNVLVARYYGARKDKDVSETVHTAVTTSIVSGFILVVLGILLANPLLRLMGTPEDVLSQSVLYMRIYFVGMPVLMVYNFGAAILRAIGDTRRPLYFLFASGVVNVCLNLFFVVVLGMGVDGVAWATVISEHISAFLVLRSLMSAPGALKLDLKQLRIHPRKLKRIVKIGLPAGMQGAIFSISNVLIQSSVNSFGSIAMAGNTASSNIEGFVYTAMNAVYQTNLSFTSQNLGGRKYSRINKIMYICLGVVTAVGLILGLTAVAAGDGLLHIYSSDPEVLRYGMLRLEIICTTYFLCGIMDCMVGSLRGLGYSIIPMFVSLTGACGFRVLWVFTVFAAYRSLDVLYLSYPVSWAITAIAHMVTFHKIRRKLPRQD
;
A
#
# COMPACT_ATOMS: atom_id res chain seq x y z
N MET A 1 -23.31 -17.92 18.44
CA MET A 1 -22.33 -18.34 17.41
C MET A 1 -21.59 -17.10 16.91
N LYS A 2 -20.27 -16.96 17.15
CA LYS A 2 -19.46 -15.91 16.54
C LYS A 2 -19.44 -16.16 15.02
N LYS A 3 -19.94 -15.21 14.21
CA LYS A 3 -19.88 -15.32 12.76
C LYS A 3 -18.40 -15.45 12.36
N SER A 4 -18.01 -16.58 11.76
CA SER A 4 -16.69 -16.73 11.16
C SER A 4 -16.71 -15.92 9.85
N TYR A 5 -15.79 -14.95 9.72
CA TYR A 5 -15.58 -14.19 8.49
C TYR A 5 -14.46 -14.81 7.62
N GLU A 6 -13.93 -15.93 8.08
CA GLU A 6 -12.83 -16.63 7.39
C GLU A 6 -13.30 -17.27 6.10
N ILE A 7 -12.53 -17.07 5.04
CA ILE A 7 -12.76 -17.68 3.73
C ILE A 7 -11.74 -18.81 3.55
N ASP A 8 -12.21 -20.05 3.45
CA ASP A 8 -11.33 -21.14 3.02
C ASP A 8 -10.91 -20.95 1.55
N MET A 9 -9.65 -20.63 1.33
CA MET A 9 -9.10 -20.36 -0.01
C MET A 9 -8.70 -21.63 -0.74
N THR A 10 -8.62 -22.79 -0.04
CA THR A 10 -8.11 -24.05 -0.58
C THR A 10 -9.16 -24.93 -1.23
N SER A 11 -10.45 -24.60 -1.05
CA SER A 11 -11.58 -25.37 -1.57
C SER A 11 -12.62 -24.49 -2.30
N GLY A 12 -13.57 -25.11 -2.95
CA GLY A 12 -14.74 -24.48 -3.58
C GLY A 12 -14.44 -23.52 -4.76
N PRO A 13 -15.43 -22.74 -5.21
CA PRO A 13 -15.30 -21.88 -6.38
C PRO A 13 -14.37 -20.69 -6.11
N LEU A 14 -13.43 -20.44 -7.03
CA LEU A 14 -12.40 -19.44 -6.85
C LEU A 14 -12.90 -18.01 -7.07
N LEU A 15 -13.62 -17.77 -8.18
CA LEU A 15 -14.02 -16.40 -8.57
C LEU A 15 -14.84 -15.71 -7.48
N GLY A 16 -15.88 -16.37 -6.98
CA GLY A 16 -16.73 -15.80 -5.92
C GLY A 16 -15.96 -15.50 -4.64
N LYS A 17 -15.05 -16.40 -4.24
CA LYS A 17 -14.21 -16.21 -3.05
C LYS A 17 -13.18 -15.11 -3.24
N ILE A 18 -12.57 -15.00 -4.42
CA ILE A 18 -11.62 -13.92 -4.77
C ILE A 18 -12.34 -12.57 -4.70
N LEU A 19 -13.54 -12.44 -5.28
CA LEU A 19 -14.32 -11.21 -5.21
C LEU A 19 -14.74 -10.87 -3.76
N LEU A 20 -15.24 -11.87 -3.01
CA LEU A 20 -15.65 -11.69 -1.64
C LEU A 20 -14.49 -11.25 -0.72
N PHE A 21 -13.27 -11.67 -1.03
CA PHE A 21 -12.06 -11.27 -0.33
C PHE A 21 -11.55 -9.89 -0.79
N SER A 22 -11.58 -9.62 -2.11
CA SER A 22 -11.04 -8.37 -2.69
C SER A 22 -11.88 -7.14 -2.35
N ILE A 23 -13.23 -7.26 -2.36
CA ILE A 23 -14.12 -6.10 -2.17
C ILE A 23 -13.89 -5.40 -0.82
N PRO A 24 -13.82 -6.09 0.33
CA PRO A 24 -13.51 -5.41 1.59
C PRO A 24 -12.13 -4.76 1.62
N LEU A 25 -11.15 -5.34 0.90
CA LEU A 25 -9.82 -4.72 0.77
C LEU A 25 -9.85 -3.46 -0.08
N MET A 26 -10.60 -3.46 -1.19
CA MET A 26 -10.82 -2.26 -2.00
C MET A 26 -11.47 -1.16 -1.18
N LEU A 27 -12.52 -1.48 -0.43
CA LEU A 27 -13.21 -0.54 0.45
C LEU A 27 -12.29 -0.01 1.54
N SER A 28 -11.45 -0.85 2.14
CA SER A 28 -10.46 -0.42 3.15
C SER A 28 -9.48 0.60 2.58
N GLY A 29 -8.95 0.35 1.39
CA GLY A 29 -8.02 1.26 0.75
C GLY A 29 -8.68 2.59 0.35
N ILE A 30 -9.89 2.55 -0.21
CA ILE A 30 -10.66 3.75 -0.56
C ILE A 30 -10.97 4.58 0.69
N LEU A 31 -11.42 3.94 1.79
CA LEU A 31 -11.66 4.61 3.06
C LEU A 31 -10.39 5.29 3.60
N GLN A 32 -9.26 4.63 3.51
CA GLN A 32 -7.98 5.21 3.94
C GLN A 32 -7.63 6.48 3.14
N LEU A 33 -7.85 6.47 1.83
CA LEU A 33 -7.66 7.67 1.00
C LEU A 33 -8.65 8.78 1.36
N LEU A 34 -9.92 8.45 1.63
CA LEU A 34 -10.92 9.43 2.06
C LEU A 34 -10.59 10.04 3.42
N PHE A 35 -10.11 9.26 4.38
CA PHE A 35 -9.69 9.77 5.68
C PHE A 35 -8.46 10.68 5.56
N ASN A 36 -7.47 10.29 4.74
CA ASN A 36 -6.32 11.15 4.46
C ASN A 36 -6.73 12.47 3.79
N ALA A 37 -7.70 12.42 2.87
CA ALA A 37 -8.25 13.64 2.26
C ALA A 37 -8.97 14.51 3.29
N ALA A 38 -9.73 13.92 4.20
CA ALA A 38 -10.40 14.65 5.29
C ALA A 38 -9.38 15.35 6.20
N ASP A 39 -8.29 14.69 6.56
CA ASP A 39 -7.20 15.28 7.34
C ASP A 39 -6.62 16.52 6.66
N ILE A 40 -6.31 16.41 5.37
CA ILE A 40 -5.78 17.51 4.55
C ILE A 40 -6.76 18.68 4.47
N ILE A 41 -8.05 18.40 4.31
CA ILE A 41 -9.10 19.43 4.25
C ILE A 41 -9.22 20.15 5.59
N VAL A 42 -9.23 19.44 6.70
CA VAL A 42 -9.31 20.04 8.03
C VAL A 42 -8.10 20.93 8.30
N VAL A 43 -6.90 20.44 8.02
CA VAL A 43 -5.66 21.23 8.15
C VAL A 43 -5.69 22.48 7.30
N GLY A 44 -5.98 22.32 6.01
CA GLY A 44 -5.95 23.44 5.06
C GLY A 44 -6.98 24.52 5.36
N ARG A 45 -8.15 24.11 5.86
CA ARG A 45 -9.27 25.03 6.09
C ARG A 45 -9.22 25.73 7.45
N PHE A 46 -8.71 25.06 8.48
CA PHE A 46 -8.80 25.54 9.87
C PHE A 46 -7.44 25.80 10.53
N ALA A 47 -6.37 25.16 10.09
CA ALA A 47 -5.01 25.35 10.65
C ALA A 47 -4.12 26.28 9.77
N GLY A 48 -4.58 26.62 8.56
CA GLY A 48 -3.92 27.56 7.67
C GLY A 48 -2.92 26.93 6.69
N SER A 49 -2.44 27.76 5.74
CA SER A 49 -1.59 27.33 4.64
C SER A 49 -0.21 26.80 5.09
N GLY A 50 0.37 27.37 6.16
CA GLY A 50 1.63 26.91 6.72
C GLY A 50 1.53 25.49 7.28
N ALA A 51 0.45 25.19 8.01
CA ALA A 51 0.18 23.84 8.53
C ALA A 51 -0.06 22.84 7.40
N LEU A 52 -0.80 23.23 6.36
CA LEU A 52 -1.01 22.39 5.17
C LEU A 52 0.31 22.08 4.46
N ALA A 53 1.17 23.08 4.27
CA ALA A 53 2.49 22.90 3.68
C ALA A 53 3.38 21.97 4.52
N ALA A 54 3.32 22.09 5.85
CA ALA A 54 4.06 21.23 6.77
C ALA A 54 3.63 19.76 6.65
N VAL A 55 2.33 19.48 6.66
CA VAL A 55 1.79 18.10 6.49
C VAL A 55 2.15 17.56 5.12
N GLY A 56 1.99 18.35 4.06
CA GLY A 56 2.29 17.94 2.68
C GLY A 56 3.77 17.59 2.47
N SER A 57 4.69 18.41 3.01
CA SER A 57 6.14 18.21 2.85
C SER A 57 6.65 16.96 3.56
N THR A 58 5.99 16.52 4.64
CA THR A 58 6.40 15.34 5.42
C THR A 58 5.92 14.03 4.83
N SER A 59 4.85 14.03 4.05
CA SER A 59 4.17 12.80 3.57
C SER A 59 5.09 11.85 2.81
N SER A 60 5.94 12.39 1.92
CA SER A 60 6.88 11.58 1.13
C SER A 60 7.93 10.88 1.98
N LEU A 61 8.48 11.59 3.00
CA LEU A 61 9.46 11.02 3.93
C LEU A 61 8.83 9.96 4.84
N ILE A 62 7.64 10.25 5.36
CA ILE A 62 6.88 9.30 6.18
C ILE A 62 6.65 8.02 5.39
N ASN A 63 6.14 8.12 4.17
CA ASN A 63 5.91 6.97 3.30
C ASN A 63 7.19 6.18 2.98
N LEU A 64 8.29 6.88 2.70
CA LEU A 64 9.57 6.23 2.42
C LEU A 64 10.06 5.38 3.60
N LEU A 65 10.03 5.92 4.82
CA LEU A 65 10.47 5.22 6.02
C LEU A 65 9.52 4.07 6.41
N ILE A 66 8.21 4.27 6.27
CA ILE A 66 7.20 3.28 6.65
C ILE A 66 7.19 2.11 5.66
N ASN A 67 7.30 2.36 4.36
CA ASN A 67 7.15 1.33 3.33
C ASN A 67 8.08 0.13 3.52
N VAL A 68 9.31 0.36 3.98
CA VAL A 68 10.26 -0.72 4.27
C VAL A 68 9.71 -1.67 5.33
N PHE A 69 9.16 -1.12 6.41
CA PHE A 69 8.65 -1.90 7.54
C PHE A 69 7.24 -2.48 7.26
N VAL A 70 6.37 -1.73 6.57
CA VAL A 70 5.08 -2.25 6.11
C VAL A 70 5.28 -3.42 5.14
N GLY A 71 6.32 -3.39 4.32
CA GLY A 71 6.72 -4.52 3.48
C GLY A 71 6.91 -5.82 4.26
N LEU A 72 7.39 -5.76 5.52
CA LEU A 72 7.52 -6.96 6.37
C LEU A 72 6.16 -7.62 6.64
N SER A 73 5.07 -6.86 6.71
CA SER A 73 3.73 -7.42 6.89
C SER A 73 3.30 -8.31 5.70
N VAL A 74 3.81 -8.06 4.50
CA VAL A 74 3.62 -8.94 3.34
C VAL A 74 4.26 -10.30 3.59
N GLY A 75 5.46 -10.31 4.18
CA GLY A 75 6.14 -11.55 4.59
C GLY A 75 5.35 -12.32 5.65
N VAL A 76 4.73 -11.61 6.59
CA VAL A 76 3.83 -12.21 7.59
C VAL A 76 2.62 -12.85 6.93
N ASN A 77 1.94 -12.13 6.03
CA ASN A 77 0.78 -12.66 5.31
C ASN A 77 1.13 -13.96 4.58
N VAL A 78 2.19 -13.96 3.77
CA VAL A 78 2.63 -15.14 3.01
C VAL A 78 2.94 -16.31 3.92
N LEU A 79 3.63 -16.06 5.03
CA LEU A 79 4.08 -17.15 5.91
C LEU A 79 2.92 -17.74 6.71
N VAL A 80 2.05 -16.89 7.28
CA VAL A 80 0.86 -17.34 8.00
C VAL A 80 -0.10 -18.08 7.06
N ALA A 81 -0.39 -17.52 5.86
CA ALA A 81 -1.25 -18.16 4.87
C ALA A 81 -0.73 -19.53 4.47
N ARG A 82 0.58 -19.66 4.24
CA ARG A 82 1.22 -20.94 3.88
C ARG A 82 1.09 -22.00 4.99
N TYR A 83 1.38 -21.62 6.24
CA TYR A 83 1.27 -22.58 7.35
C TYR A 83 -0.18 -22.90 7.68
N TYR A 84 -1.07 -21.92 7.57
CA TYR A 84 -2.51 -22.13 7.76
C TYR A 84 -3.07 -23.10 6.71
N GLY A 85 -2.74 -22.91 5.43
CA GLY A 85 -3.12 -23.83 4.36
C GLY A 85 -2.51 -25.23 4.53
N ALA A 86 -1.32 -25.33 5.09
CA ALA A 86 -0.66 -26.60 5.42
C ALA A 86 -1.17 -27.27 6.71
N ARG A 87 -2.11 -26.64 7.44
CA ARG A 87 -2.63 -27.09 8.75
C ARG A 87 -1.52 -27.35 9.78
N LYS A 88 -0.50 -26.49 9.78
CA LYS A 88 0.63 -26.57 10.70
C LYS A 88 0.44 -25.60 11.87
N ASP A 89 -0.41 -25.95 12.80
CA ASP A 89 -0.85 -25.09 13.90
C ASP A 89 0.29 -24.51 14.72
N LYS A 90 1.30 -25.31 15.05
CA LYS A 90 2.49 -24.84 15.77
C LYS A 90 3.23 -23.74 14.99
N ASP A 91 3.43 -23.96 13.68
CA ASP A 91 4.11 -22.98 12.81
C ASP A 91 3.29 -21.69 12.65
N VAL A 92 1.94 -21.79 12.60
CA VAL A 92 1.05 -20.63 12.60
C VAL A 92 1.22 -19.83 13.89
N SER A 93 1.10 -20.48 15.05
CA SER A 93 1.23 -19.83 16.35
C SER A 93 2.59 -19.15 16.52
N GLU A 94 3.69 -19.83 16.23
CA GLU A 94 5.04 -19.25 16.28
C GLU A 94 5.18 -18.04 15.36
N THR A 95 4.55 -18.08 14.17
CA THR A 95 4.59 -16.97 13.21
C THR A 95 3.77 -15.78 13.68
N VAL A 96 2.58 -16.01 14.27
CA VAL A 96 1.73 -14.95 14.83
C VAL A 96 2.44 -14.22 15.97
N HIS A 97 3.01 -14.96 16.93
CA HIS A 97 3.74 -14.35 18.05
C HIS A 97 5.01 -13.61 17.58
N THR A 98 5.76 -14.18 16.64
CA THR A 98 6.91 -13.52 16.01
C THR A 98 6.48 -12.24 15.28
N ALA A 99 5.39 -12.26 14.53
CA ALA A 99 4.88 -11.13 13.78
C ALA A 99 4.49 -9.97 14.69
N VAL A 100 3.72 -10.23 15.74
CA VAL A 100 3.31 -9.18 16.69
C VAL A 100 4.52 -8.60 17.43
N THR A 101 5.44 -9.44 17.89
CA THR A 101 6.68 -8.96 18.53
C THR A 101 7.53 -8.12 17.56
N THR A 102 7.67 -8.58 16.31
CA THR A 102 8.41 -7.85 15.28
C THR A 102 7.75 -6.52 14.95
N SER A 103 6.41 -6.45 14.92
CA SER A 103 5.70 -5.19 14.68
C SER A 103 5.97 -4.15 15.75
N ILE A 104 5.99 -4.55 17.01
CA ILE A 104 6.30 -3.67 18.15
C ILE A 104 7.75 -3.18 18.04
N VAL A 105 8.72 -4.09 17.84
CA VAL A 105 10.12 -3.74 17.68
C VAL A 105 10.35 -2.81 16.48
N SER A 106 9.76 -3.12 15.33
CA SER A 106 9.80 -2.27 14.12
C SER A 106 9.23 -0.89 14.38
N GLY A 107 8.11 -0.82 15.10
CA GLY A 107 7.49 0.44 15.49
C GLY A 107 8.40 1.29 16.35
N PHE A 108 9.04 0.72 17.37
CA PHE A 108 10.01 1.45 18.20
C PHE A 108 11.26 1.88 17.42
N ILE A 109 11.75 1.06 16.50
CA ILE A 109 12.84 1.48 15.59
C ILE A 109 12.41 2.71 14.79
N LEU A 110 11.19 2.71 14.25
CA LEU A 110 10.64 3.84 13.51
C LEU A 110 10.45 5.09 14.38
N VAL A 111 10.06 4.96 15.66
CA VAL A 111 10.02 6.09 16.60
C VAL A 111 11.38 6.74 16.69
N VAL A 112 12.42 5.95 16.95
CA VAL A 112 13.80 6.46 17.09
C VAL A 112 14.26 7.12 15.79
N LEU A 113 14.09 6.46 14.65
CA LEU A 113 14.45 6.99 13.34
C LEU A 113 13.68 8.28 13.03
N GLY A 114 12.36 8.30 13.24
CA GLY A 114 11.52 9.45 12.97
C GLY A 114 11.89 10.67 13.82
N ILE A 115 12.14 10.47 15.12
CA ILE A 115 12.52 11.57 16.03
C ILE A 115 13.90 12.12 15.67
N LEU A 116 14.88 11.25 15.42
CA LEU A 116 16.26 11.67 15.15
C LEU A 116 16.44 12.24 13.75
N LEU A 117 15.79 11.62 12.75
CA LEU A 117 16.01 11.97 11.34
C LEU A 117 15.02 13.02 10.81
N ALA A 118 13.97 13.39 11.54
CA ALA A 118 12.97 14.36 11.07
C ALA A 118 13.62 15.67 10.61
N ASN A 119 14.40 16.32 11.48
CA ASN A 119 15.02 17.59 11.13
C ASN A 119 16.06 17.47 10.00
N PRO A 120 17.08 16.58 10.08
CA PRO A 120 18.09 16.50 9.02
C PRO A 120 17.51 16.09 7.66
N LEU A 121 16.52 15.19 7.62
CA LEU A 121 15.91 14.78 6.35
C LEU A 121 15.05 15.88 5.74
N LEU A 122 14.28 16.61 6.54
CA LEU A 122 13.47 17.73 6.04
C LEU A 122 14.34 18.88 5.53
N ARG A 123 15.46 19.19 6.20
CA ARG A 123 16.45 20.14 5.70
C ARG A 123 17.11 19.69 4.41
N LEU A 124 17.46 18.40 4.30
CA LEU A 124 18.03 17.83 3.09
C LEU A 124 17.07 17.91 1.90
N MET A 125 15.76 17.82 2.17
CA MET A 125 14.73 17.99 1.14
C MET A 125 14.46 19.44 0.75
N GLY A 126 15.12 20.40 1.40
CA GLY A 126 14.93 21.82 1.11
C GLY A 126 13.60 22.39 1.64
N THR A 127 13.08 21.83 2.75
CA THR A 127 11.87 22.37 3.39
C THR A 127 12.14 23.81 3.83
N PRO A 128 11.28 24.79 3.44
CA PRO A 128 11.44 26.20 3.82
C PRO A 128 11.48 26.41 5.33
N GLU A 129 12.32 27.35 5.81
CA GLU A 129 12.53 27.56 7.24
C GLU A 129 11.26 28.01 7.98
N ASP A 130 10.35 28.70 7.32
CA ASP A 130 9.07 29.18 7.86
C ASP A 130 8.10 28.03 8.22
N VAL A 131 8.18 26.89 7.52
CA VAL A 131 7.36 25.70 7.78
C VAL A 131 8.14 24.54 8.43
N LEU A 132 9.47 24.63 8.49
CA LEU A 132 10.34 23.54 8.96
C LEU A 132 10.00 23.10 10.39
N SER A 133 9.80 24.03 11.31
CA SER A 133 9.49 23.71 12.70
C SER A 133 8.18 22.94 12.85
N GLN A 134 7.14 23.34 12.11
CA GLN A 134 5.85 22.64 12.09
C GLN A 134 5.98 21.26 11.43
N SER A 135 6.74 21.14 10.36
CA SER A 135 7.01 19.87 9.68
C SER A 135 7.73 18.88 10.60
N VAL A 136 8.75 19.34 11.31
CA VAL A 136 9.49 18.52 12.28
C VAL A 136 8.57 18.07 13.43
N LEU A 137 7.76 18.99 13.97
CA LEU A 137 6.82 18.69 15.05
C LEU A 137 5.80 17.64 14.60
N TYR A 138 5.16 17.85 13.44
CA TYR A 138 4.19 16.90 12.86
C TYR A 138 4.81 15.53 12.68
N MET A 139 5.98 15.46 12.04
CA MET A 139 6.66 14.20 11.77
C MET A 139 7.03 13.47 13.05
N ARG A 140 7.55 14.16 14.05
CA ARG A 140 7.92 13.55 15.35
C ARG A 140 6.71 12.97 16.06
N ILE A 141 5.61 13.70 16.15
CA ILE A 141 4.38 13.21 16.79
C ILE A 141 3.83 12.00 15.98
N TYR A 142 3.79 12.09 14.66
CA TYR A 142 3.34 11.01 13.80
C TYR A 142 4.14 9.72 14.04
N PHE A 143 5.47 9.83 14.17
CA PHE A 143 6.32 8.66 14.42
C PHE A 143 6.16 8.06 15.82
N VAL A 144 5.69 8.81 16.81
CA VAL A 144 5.30 8.24 18.12
C VAL A 144 4.18 7.20 17.97
N GLY A 145 3.30 7.34 16.99
CA GLY A 145 2.26 6.38 16.66
C GLY A 145 2.73 5.11 15.92
N MET A 146 4.00 5.02 15.50
CA MET A 146 4.47 3.90 14.68
C MET A 146 4.29 2.52 15.30
N PRO A 147 4.52 2.29 16.60
CA PRO A 147 4.32 0.97 17.19
C PRO A 147 2.89 0.45 16.98
N VAL A 148 1.89 1.30 17.16
CA VAL A 148 0.48 0.90 16.99
C VAL A 148 0.09 0.76 15.52
N LEU A 149 0.62 1.60 14.63
CA LEU A 149 0.45 1.45 13.19
C LEU A 149 1.03 0.13 12.69
N MET A 150 2.23 -0.23 13.15
CA MET A 150 2.86 -1.50 12.79
C MET A 150 2.06 -2.70 13.32
N VAL A 151 1.58 -2.64 14.56
CA VAL A 151 0.73 -3.67 15.16
C VAL A 151 -0.54 -3.86 14.33
N TYR A 152 -1.19 -2.78 13.90
CA TYR A 152 -2.35 -2.87 13.03
C TYR A 152 -2.02 -3.52 11.69
N ASN A 153 -0.97 -3.07 11.00
CA ASN A 153 -0.58 -3.59 9.68
C ASN A 153 -0.25 -5.09 9.73
N PHE A 154 0.52 -5.52 10.73
CA PHE A 154 0.90 -6.92 10.88
C PHE A 154 -0.29 -7.78 11.32
N GLY A 155 -1.12 -7.29 12.23
CA GLY A 155 -2.34 -7.98 12.66
C GLY A 155 -3.36 -8.11 11.53
N ALA A 156 -3.56 -7.06 10.73
CA ALA A 156 -4.39 -7.11 9.54
C ALA A 156 -3.83 -8.10 8.50
N ALA A 157 -2.50 -8.20 8.36
CA ALA A 157 -1.87 -9.18 7.48
C ALA A 157 -2.12 -10.63 7.96
N ILE A 158 -2.12 -10.87 9.27
CA ILE A 158 -2.47 -12.18 9.85
C ILE A 158 -3.94 -12.52 9.55
N LEU A 159 -4.87 -11.58 9.75
CA LEU A 159 -6.29 -11.79 9.46
C LEU A 159 -6.53 -12.06 7.95
N ARG A 160 -5.89 -11.28 7.07
CA ARG A 160 -5.94 -11.54 5.62
C ARG A 160 -5.41 -12.91 5.24
N ALA A 161 -4.36 -13.37 5.90
CA ALA A 161 -3.76 -14.68 5.61
C ALA A 161 -4.71 -15.86 5.84
N ILE A 162 -5.69 -15.71 6.73
CA ILE A 162 -6.71 -16.72 7.03
C ILE A 162 -8.04 -16.49 6.31
N GLY A 163 -8.11 -15.47 5.45
CA GLY A 163 -9.31 -15.20 4.68
C GLY A 163 -10.23 -14.13 5.26
N ASP A 164 -9.86 -13.47 6.34
CA ASP A 164 -10.67 -12.42 6.94
C ASP A 164 -10.20 -11.02 6.53
N THR A 165 -10.93 -10.43 5.60
CA THR A 165 -10.72 -9.04 5.15
C THR A 165 -11.76 -8.07 5.72
N ARG A 166 -12.83 -8.58 6.33
CA ARG A 166 -13.92 -7.76 6.84
C ARG A 166 -13.60 -7.12 8.19
N ARG A 167 -12.98 -7.88 9.11
CA ARG A 167 -12.58 -7.30 10.42
C ARG A 167 -11.60 -6.15 10.27
N PRO A 168 -10.50 -6.24 9.49
CA PRO A 168 -9.63 -5.09 9.24
C PRO A 168 -10.36 -3.87 8.67
N LEU A 169 -11.34 -4.07 7.77
CA LEU A 169 -12.18 -3.00 7.25
C LEU A 169 -12.98 -2.30 8.35
N TYR A 170 -13.63 -3.06 9.25
CA TYR A 170 -14.41 -2.49 10.34
C TYR A 170 -13.53 -1.75 11.35
N PHE A 171 -12.32 -2.26 11.62
CA PHE A 171 -11.37 -1.61 12.51
C PHE A 171 -10.87 -0.30 11.94
N LEU A 172 -10.57 -0.28 10.66
CA LEU A 172 -10.17 0.93 9.94
C LEU A 172 -11.30 1.96 9.90
N PHE A 173 -12.53 1.53 9.64
CA PHE A 173 -13.69 2.41 9.62
C PHE A 173 -13.91 3.07 10.98
N ALA A 174 -13.91 2.29 12.07
CA ALA A 174 -14.06 2.81 13.43
C ALA A 174 -12.95 3.80 13.79
N SER A 175 -11.71 3.44 13.50
CA SER A 175 -10.54 4.32 13.71
C SER A 175 -10.64 5.60 12.89
N GLY A 176 -11.02 5.51 11.61
CA GLY A 176 -11.14 6.66 10.73
C GLY A 176 -12.24 7.65 11.13
N VAL A 177 -13.40 7.16 11.57
CA VAL A 177 -14.46 8.02 12.11
C VAL A 177 -13.97 8.77 13.34
N VAL A 178 -13.29 8.09 14.26
CA VAL A 178 -12.71 8.73 15.45
C VAL A 178 -11.62 9.73 15.06
N ASN A 179 -10.79 9.41 14.06
CA ASN A 179 -9.77 10.32 13.54
C ASN A 179 -10.39 11.63 13.06
N VAL A 180 -11.43 11.59 12.22
CA VAL A 180 -12.12 12.79 11.72
C VAL A 180 -12.72 13.59 12.88
N CYS A 181 -13.39 12.93 13.84
CA CYS A 181 -13.95 13.60 15.01
C CYS A 181 -12.86 14.29 15.85
N LEU A 182 -11.74 13.61 16.11
CA LEU A 182 -10.63 14.19 16.85
C LEU A 182 -9.94 15.31 16.11
N ASN A 183 -9.77 15.21 14.79
CA ASN A 183 -9.24 16.31 13.96
C ASN A 183 -10.09 17.56 14.12
N LEU A 184 -11.41 17.44 13.98
CA LEU A 184 -12.32 18.56 14.16
C LEU A 184 -12.25 19.12 15.60
N PHE A 185 -12.21 18.25 16.58
CA PHE A 185 -12.13 18.66 17.98
C PHE A 185 -10.80 19.40 18.29
N PHE A 186 -9.66 18.82 17.92
CA PHE A 186 -8.37 19.43 18.23
C PHE A 186 -8.11 20.69 17.43
N VAL A 187 -8.42 20.69 16.13
CA VAL A 187 -8.11 21.83 15.25
C VAL A 187 -9.15 22.93 15.38
N VAL A 188 -10.45 22.59 15.35
CA VAL A 188 -11.53 23.59 15.31
C VAL A 188 -11.88 24.07 16.72
N VAL A 189 -12.03 23.14 17.70
CA VAL A 189 -12.50 23.50 19.04
C VAL A 189 -11.33 23.97 19.92
N LEU A 190 -10.20 23.24 19.90
CA LEU A 190 -9.03 23.58 20.72
C LEU A 190 -8.05 24.54 20.04
N GLY A 191 -8.22 24.83 18.74
CA GLY A 191 -7.35 25.73 18.01
C GLY A 191 -5.92 25.23 17.80
N MET A 192 -5.71 23.89 17.87
CA MET A 192 -4.41 23.28 17.64
C MET A 192 -4.05 23.34 16.14
N GLY A 193 -2.74 23.36 15.84
CA GLY A 193 -2.24 23.32 14.47
C GLY A 193 -1.95 21.91 13.97
N VAL A 194 -0.75 21.72 13.40
CA VAL A 194 -0.27 20.41 12.88
C VAL A 194 -0.18 19.33 13.97
N ASP A 195 0.12 19.74 15.17
CA ASP A 195 0.18 18.89 16.37
C ASP A 195 -1.18 18.25 16.68
N GLY A 196 -2.28 19.01 16.55
CA GLY A 196 -3.63 18.50 16.75
C GLY A 196 -3.97 17.36 15.78
N VAL A 197 -3.65 17.54 14.50
CA VAL A 197 -3.87 16.51 13.46
C VAL A 197 -3.00 15.29 13.68
N ALA A 198 -1.73 15.49 14.03
CA ALA A 198 -0.82 14.39 14.31
C ALA A 198 -1.30 13.55 15.51
N TRP A 199 -1.73 14.20 16.60
CA TRP A 199 -2.29 13.49 17.77
C TRP A 199 -3.61 12.81 17.46
N ALA A 200 -4.49 13.41 16.67
CA ALA A 200 -5.73 12.76 16.23
C ALA A 200 -5.44 11.46 15.49
N THR A 201 -4.46 11.47 14.59
CA THR A 201 -4.02 10.27 13.87
C THR A 201 -3.46 9.22 14.82
N VAL A 202 -2.52 9.59 15.70
CA VAL A 202 -1.93 8.66 16.66
C VAL A 202 -2.98 8.02 17.58
N ILE A 203 -3.91 8.81 18.12
CA ILE A 203 -4.96 8.30 19.02
C ILE A 203 -5.90 7.35 18.27
N SER A 204 -6.31 7.72 17.06
CA SER A 204 -7.18 6.88 16.24
C SER A 204 -6.53 5.55 15.84
N GLU A 205 -5.24 5.56 15.57
CA GLU A 205 -4.48 4.34 15.27
C GLU A 205 -4.41 3.38 16.46
N HIS A 206 -4.41 3.87 17.71
CA HIS A 206 -4.50 3.03 18.90
C HIS A 206 -5.80 2.23 18.93
N ILE A 207 -6.91 2.78 18.40
CA ILE A 207 -8.18 2.07 18.33
C ILE A 207 -8.10 0.89 17.37
N SER A 208 -7.59 1.09 16.18
CA SER A 208 -7.43 0.02 15.21
C SER A 208 -6.47 -1.08 15.69
N ALA A 209 -5.34 -0.69 16.31
CA ALA A 209 -4.38 -1.63 16.90
C ALA A 209 -5.00 -2.42 18.07
N PHE A 210 -5.75 -1.75 18.95
CA PHE A 210 -6.45 -2.42 20.05
C PHE A 210 -7.48 -3.43 19.54
N LEU A 211 -8.27 -3.05 18.53
CA LEU A 211 -9.29 -3.93 17.96
C LEU A 211 -8.68 -5.15 17.26
N VAL A 212 -7.57 -4.98 16.54
CA VAL A 212 -6.88 -6.10 15.90
C VAL A 212 -6.25 -7.04 16.92
N LEU A 213 -5.59 -6.50 17.96
CA LEU A 213 -5.03 -7.32 19.04
C LEU A 213 -6.13 -8.09 19.79
N ARG A 214 -7.22 -7.42 20.15
CA ARG A 214 -8.37 -8.07 20.79
C ARG A 214 -8.93 -9.19 19.92
N SER A 215 -8.99 -8.97 18.59
CA SER A 215 -9.44 -10.00 17.65
C SER A 215 -8.52 -11.23 17.66
N LEU A 216 -7.19 -11.01 17.64
CA LEU A 216 -6.21 -12.10 17.69
C LEU A 216 -6.19 -12.82 19.04
N MET A 217 -6.29 -12.10 20.16
CA MET A 217 -6.39 -12.72 21.50
C MET A 217 -7.65 -13.56 21.67
N SER A 218 -8.74 -13.19 21.00
CA SER A 218 -10.02 -13.91 21.04
C SER A 218 -10.17 -14.95 19.93
N ALA A 219 -9.15 -15.09 19.07
CA ALA A 219 -9.18 -16.06 17.98
C ALA A 219 -9.10 -17.50 18.50
N PRO A 220 -9.76 -18.47 17.84
CA PRO A 220 -9.64 -19.88 18.22
C PRO A 220 -8.34 -20.50 17.71
N GLY A 221 -7.92 -21.58 18.37
CA GLY A 221 -6.83 -22.46 17.88
C GLY A 221 -5.48 -21.79 17.76
N ALA A 222 -4.79 -22.08 16.69
CA ALA A 222 -3.40 -21.66 16.45
C ALA A 222 -3.19 -20.17 16.23
N LEU A 223 -4.26 -19.44 15.91
CA LEU A 223 -4.22 -17.98 15.70
C LEU A 223 -4.30 -17.18 17.00
N LYS A 224 -4.64 -17.85 18.10
CA LYS A 224 -4.78 -17.18 19.39
C LYS A 224 -3.45 -16.54 19.81
N LEU A 225 -3.48 -15.24 19.98
CA LEU A 225 -2.36 -14.49 20.52
C LEU A 225 -2.38 -14.57 22.05
N ASP A 226 -1.31 -15.08 22.62
CA ASP A 226 -1.05 -15.05 24.05
C ASP A 226 0.08 -14.07 24.34
N LEU A 227 -0.22 -12.98 25.02
CA LEU A 227 0.75 -11.93 25.31
C LEU A 227 1.92 -12.43 26.17
N LYS A 228 1.72 -13.51 26.93
CA LYS A 228 2.78 -14.13 27.75
C LYS A 228 3.77 -14.95 26.91
N GLN A 229 3.39 -15.32 25.71
CA GLN A 229 4.20 -16.11 24.79
C GLN A 229 4.82 -15.25 23.68
N LEU A 230 4.74 -13.94 23.78
CA LEU A 230 5.37 -13.03 22.82
C LEU A 230 6.90 -13.23 22.83
N ARG A 231 7.39 -13.72 21.70
CA ARG A 231 8.82 -13.88 21.45
C ARG A 231 9.11 -13.92 19.97
N ILE A 232 10.33 -13.61 19.60
CA ILE A 232 10.82 -13.76 18.23
C ILE A 232 11.39 -15.17 18.05
N HIS A 233 10.81 -15.91 17.10
CA HIS A 233 11.38 -17.16 16.62
C HIS A 233 12.32 -16.87 15.44
N PRO A 234 13.65 -17.04 15.57
CA PRO A 234 14.61 -16.58 14.55
C PRO A 234 14.37 -17.17 13.16
N ARG A 235 13.97 -18.45 13.10
CA ARG A 235 13.64 -19.11 11.82
C ARG A 235 12.42 -18.48 11.13
N LYS A 236 11.41 -18.06 11.89
CA LYS A 236 10.20 -17.40 11.37
C LYS A 236 10.53 -15.98 10.94
N LEU A 237 11.23 -15.22 11.78
CA LEU A 237 11.68 -13.87 11.45
C LEU A 237 12.52 -13.86 10.17
N LYS A 238 13.51 -14.75 10.03
CA LYS A 238 14.33 -14.86 8.80
C LYS A 238 13.47 -15.05 7.55
N ARG A 239 12.41 -15.86 7.63
CA ARG A 239 11.49 -16.09 6.50
C ARG A 239 10.61 -14.88 6.22
N ILE A 240 10.09 -14.23 7.27
CA ILE A 240 9.33 -12.96 7.14
C ILE A 240 10.19 -11.91 6.45
N VAL A 241 11.42 -11.69 6.93
CA VAL A 241 12.35 -10.71 6.36
C VAL A 241 12.72 -11.04 4.92
N LYS A 242 12.98 -12.31 4.60
CA LYS A 242 13.33 -12.76 3.23
C LYS A 242 12.25 -12.42 2.20
N ILE A 243 10.99 -12.39 2.61
CA ILE A 243 9.86 -12.06 1.72
C ILE A 243 9.50 -10.58 1.85
N GLY A 244 9.41 -10.08 3.07
CA GLY A 244 8.89 -8.76 3.36
C GLY A 244 9.88 -7.63 3.08
N LEU A 245 11.15 -7.79 3.39
CA LEU A 245 12.14 -6.73 3.17
C LEU A 245 12.29 -6.38 1.68
N PRO A 246 12.43 -7.34 0.74
CA PRO A 246 12.44 -6.99 -0.69
C PRO A 246 11.14 -6.32 -1.14
N ALA A 247 9.99 -6.68 -0.56
CA ALA A 247 8.72 -6.03 -0.87
C ALA A 247 8.69 -4.55 -0.44
N GLY A 248 9.17 -4.26 0.77
CA GLY A 248 9.28 -2.90 1.29
C GLY A 248 10.32 -2.06 0.53
N MET A 249 11.48 -2.63 0.24
CA MET A 249 12.52 -1.97 -0.58
C MET A 249 12.01 -1.63 -1.98
N GLN A 250 11.26 -2.52 -2.62
CA GLN A 250 10.63 -2.24 -3.91
C GLN A 250 9.74 -0.99 -3.81
N GLY A 251 8.87 -0.90 -2.79
CA GLY A 251 8.01 0.27 -2.58
C GLY A 251 8.79 1.58 -2.37
N ALA A 252 9.86 1.53 -1.57
CA ALA A 252 10.73 2.68 -1.33
C ALA A 252 11.42 3.18 -2.61
N ILE A 253 11.97 2.25 -3.42
CA ILE A 253 12.66 2.61 -4.67
C ILE A 253 11.67 3.10 -5.73
N PHE A 254 10.44 2.56 -5.79
CA PHE A 254 9.38 3.10 -6.63
C PHE A 254 9.07 4.55 -6.28
N SER A 255 9.02 4.88 -4.98
CA SER A 255 8.81 6.26 -4.53
C SER A 255 9.92 7.19 -5.02
N ILE A 256 11.18 6.76 -4.97
CA ILE A 256 12.33 7.53 -5.50
C ILE A 256 12.21 7.73 -7.01
N SER A 257 11.85 6.68 -7.77
CA SER A 257 11.65 6.77 -9.22
C SER A 257 10.53 7.76 -9.58
N ASN A 258 9.45 7.78 -8.81
CA ASN A 258 8.35 8.73 -9.01
C ASN A 258 8.78 10.18 -8.76
N VAL A 259 9.70 10.43 -7.83
CA VAL A 259 10.28 11.77 -7.60
C VAL A 259 11.05 12.25 -8.84
N LEU A 260 11.80 11.39 -9.51
CA LEU A 260 12.50 11.75 -10.76
C LEU A 260 11.51 12.12 -11.88
N ILE A 261 10.44 11.35 -12.05
CA ILE A 261 9.40 11.67 -13.03
C ILE A 261 8.72 13.01 -12.68
N GLN A 262 8.40 13.22 -11.39
CA GLN A 262 7.83 14.47 -10.92
C GLN A 262 8.74 15.67 -11.20
N SER A 263 10.04 15.53 -11.01
CA SER A 263 11.03 16.55 -11.35
C SER A 263 10.99 16.91 -12.86
N SER A 264 10.77 15.92 -13.71
CA SER A 264 10.60 16.15 -15.16
C SER A 264 9.30 16.90 -15.47
N VAL A 265 8.19 16.59 -14.78
CA VAL A 265 6.92 17.34 -14.89
C VAL A 265 7.09 18.78 -14.44
N ASN A 266 7.84 19.01 -13.36
CA ASN A 266 8.07 20.34 -12.79
C ASN A 266 8.76 21.27 -13.78
N SER A 267 9.54 20.74 -14.74
CA SER A 267 10.18 21.54 -15.80
C SER A 267 9.18 22.19 -16.77
N PHE A 268 7.92 21.78 -16.78
CA PHE A 268 6.85 22.38 -17.59
C PHE A 268 6.09 23.50 -16.88
N GLY A 269 6.46 23.83 -15.63
CA GLY A 269 5.88 24.93 -14.86
C GLY A 269 4.77 24.52 -13.90
N SER A 270 4.33 25.49 -13.10
CA SER A 270 3.40 25.27 -11.99
C SER A 270 2.00 24.79 -12.43
N ILE A 271 1.54 25.22 -13.59
CA ILE A 271 0.23 24.82 -14.14
C ILE A 271 0.23 23.32 -14.48
N ALA A 272 1.29 22.83 -15.15
CA ALA A 272 1.45 21.43 -15.45
C ALA A 272 1.60 20.58 -14.18
N MET A 273 2.32 21.09 -13.17
CA MET A 273 2.44 20.44 -11.84
C MET A 273 1.08 20.30 -11.16
N ALA A 274 0.25 21.35 -11.19
CA ALA A 274 -1.07 21.32 -10.60
C ALA A 274 -1.98 20.28 -11.26
N GLY A 275 -2.02 20.26 -12.60
CA GLY A 275 -2.77 19.26 -13.37
C GLY A 275 -2.29 17.83 -13.10
N ASN A 276 -0.97 17.62 -13.08
CA ASN A 276 -0.36 16.33 -12.74
C ASN A 276 -0.74 15.84 -11.33
N THR A 277 -0.74 16.72 -10.35
CA THR A 277 -1.08 16.40 -8.97
C THR A 277 -2.56 16.04 -8.83
N ALA A 278 -3.45 16.81 -9.44
CA ALA A 278 -4.89 16.55 -9.43
C ALA A 278 -5.20 15.18 -10.06
N SER A 279 -4.61 14.89 -11.21
CA SER A 279 -4.74 13.61 -11.89
C SER A 279 -4.21 12.44 -11.04
N SER A 280 -3.04 12.60 -10.43
CA SER A 280 -2.43 11.56 -9.58
C SER A 280 -3.30 11.20 -8.37
N ASN A 281 -4.00 12.17 -7.80
CA ASN A 281 -4.93 11.90 -6.70
C ASN A 281 -6.13 11.05 -7.16
N ILE A 282 -6.66 11.31 -8.36
CA ILE A 282 -7.73 10.50 -8.94
C ILE A 282 -7.23 9.09 -9.26
N GLU A 283 -6.06 8.97 -9.88
CA GLU A 283 -5.40 7.69 -10.17
C GLU A 283 -5.20 6.83 -8.91
N GLY A 284 -4.93 7.47 -7.76
CA GLY A 284 -4.75 6.79 -6.49
C GLY A 284 -5.91 5.87 -6.09
N PHE A 285 -7.14 6.26 -6.39
CA PHE A 285 -8.33 5.42 -6.13
C PHE A 285 -8.34 4.18 -7.02
N VAL A 286 -8.03 4.33 -8.30
CA VAL A 286 -7.95 3.20 -9.25
C VAL A 286 -6.83 2.24 -8.83
N TYR A 287 -5.65 2.77 -8.51
CA TYR A 287 -4.51 1.98 -8.04
C TYR A 287 -4.84 1.18 -6.78
N THR A 288 -5.47 1.81 -5.80
CA THR A 288 -5.83 1.18 -4.53
C THR A 288 -6.77 -0.01 -4.72
N ALA A 289 -7.74 0.12 -5.64
CA ALA A 289 -8.64 -0.99 -5.98
C ALA A 289 -7.88 -2.15 -6.65
N MET A 290 -6.96 -1.87 -7.57
CA MET A 290 -6.12 -2.90 -8.20
C MET A 290 -5.15 -3.56 -7.20
N ASN A 291 -4.59 -2.79 -6.25
CA ASN A 291 -3.72 -3.32 -5.21
C ASN A 291 -4.43 -4.32 -4.28
N ALA A 292 -5.74 -4.17 -4.06
CA ALA A 292 -6.54 -5.16 -3.35
C ALA A 292 -6.53 -6.53 -4.05
N VAL A 293 -6.54 -6.56 -5.38
CA VAL A 293 -6.44 -7.81 -6.16
C VAL A 293 -5.04 -8.41 -6.06
N TYR A 294 -3.98 -7.59 -6.06
CA TYR A 294 -2.62 -8.05 -5.77
C TYR A 294 -2.55 -8.77 -4.41
N GLN A 295 -3.09 -8.17 -3.34
CA GLN A 295 -3.10 -8.77 -2.00
C GLN A 295 -3.93 -10.05 -1.94
N THR A 296 -5.04 -10.10 -2.69
CA THR A 296 -5.88 -11.29 -2.82
C THR A 296 -5.10 -12.42 -3.48
N ASN A 297 -4.46 -12.17 -4.61
CA ASN A 297 -3.65 -13.15 -5.32
C ASN A 297 -2.52 -13.70 -4.43
N LEU A 298 -1.82 -12.82 -3.72
CA LEU A 298 -0.76 -13.19 -2.79
C LEU A 298 -1.26 -14.13 -1.69
N SER A 299 -2.39 -13.82 -1.06
CA SER A 299 -2.95 -14.62 0.04
C SER A 299 -3.46 -15.99 -0.45
N PHE A 300 -4.23 -16.00 -1.56
CA PHE A 300 -4.75 -17.23 -2.15
C PHE A 300 -3.66 -18.16 -2.66
N THR A 301 -2.65 -17.61 -3.35
CA THR A 301 -1.51 -18.39 -3.84
C THR A 301 -0.72 -18.98 -2.68
N SER A 302 -0.46 -18.21 -1.63
CA SER A 302 0.29 -18.67 -0.45
C SER A 302 -0.43 -19.80 0.29
N GLN A 303 -1.74 -19.67 0.51
CA GLN A 303 -2.53 -20.65 1.24
C GLN A 303 -2.69 -21.96 0.43
N ASN A 304 -2.92 -21.87 -0.89
CA ASN A 304 -2.99 -23.04 -1.77
C ASN A 304 -1.64 -23.75 -1.92
N LEU A 305 -0.53 -23.01 -1.96
CA LEU A 305 0.80 -23.60 -1.94
C LEU A 305 1.04 -24.37 -0.65
N GLY A 306 0.63 -23.81 0.50
CA GLY A 306 0.72 -24.47 1.80
C GLY A 306 -0.11 -25.76 1.86
N GLY A 307 -1.35 -25.69 1.36
CA GLY A 307 -2.27 -26.82 1.28
C GLY A 307 -1.95 -27.85 0.18
N ARG A 308 -0.83 -27.67 -0.55
CA ARG A 308 -0.42 -28.51 -1.68
C ARG A 308 -1.47 -28.55 -2.82
N LYS A 309 -2.31 -27.52 -2.94
CA LYS A 309 -3.32 -27.37 -4.00
C LYS A 309 -2.71 -26.73 -5.25
N TYR A 310 -1.73 -27.42 -5.83
CA TYR A 310 -0.91 -26.91 -6.95
C TYR A 310 -1.74 -26.65 -8.22
N SER A 311 -2.75 -27.46 -8.48
CA SER A 311 -3.65 -27.31 -9.62
C SER A 311 -4.43 -25.98 -9.61
N ARG A 312 -4.70 -25.45 -8.40
CA ARG A 312 -5.42 -24.19 -8.22
C ARG A 312 -4.57 -22.94 -8.46
N ILE A 313 -3.25 -23.00 -8.29
CA ILE A 313 -2.34 -21.85 -8.37
C ILE A 313 -2.46 -21.12 -9.72
N ASN A 314 -2.46 -21.86 -10.84
CA ASN A 314 -2.61 -21.24 -12.15
C ASN A 314 -4.00 -20.64 -12.33
N LYS A 315 -5.05 -21.32 -11.84
CA LYS A 315 -6.42 -20.80 -11.89
C LYS A 315 -6.57 -19.51 -11.10
N ILE A 316 -5.97 -19.43 -9.89
CA ILE A 316 -5.96 -18.22 -9.06
C ILE A 316 -5.31 -17.08 -9.84
N MET A 317 -4.11 -17.31 -10.41
CA MET A 317 -3.41 -16.30 -11.20
C MET A 317 -4.28 -15.77 -12.35
N TYR A 318 -4.85 -16.66 -13.19
CA TYR A 318 -5.66 -16.23 -14.34
C TYR A 318 -6.94 -15.48 -13.92
N ILE A 319 -7.61 -15.94 -12.85
CA ILE A 319 -8.80 -15.27 -12.34
C ILE A 319 -8.43 -13.88 -11.79
N CYS A 320 -7.36 -13.77 -11.02
CA CYS A 320 -6.91 -12.48 -10.49
C CYS A 320 -6.44 -11.54 -11.59
N LEU A 321 -5.79 -12.04 -12.65
CA LEU A 321 -5.46 -11.24 -13.85
C LEU A 321 -6.72 -10.73 -14.55
N GLY A 322 -7.73 -11.56 -14.72
CA GLY A 322 -9.02 -11.16 -15.28
C GLY A 322 -9.71 -10.10 -14.43
N VAL A 323 -9.76 -10.32 -13.11
CA VAL A 323 -10.38 -9.36 -12.16
C VAL A 323 -9.65 -8.03 -12.14
N VAL A 324 -8.31 -8.03 -12.04
CA VAL A 324 -7.53 -6.78 -12.00
C VAL A 324 -7.61 -6.00 -13.31
N THR A 325 -7.67 -6.71 -14.44
CA THR A 325 -7.87 -6.09 -15.76
C THR A 325 -9.25 -5.45 -15.85
N ALA A 326 -10.29 -6.17 -15.42
CA ALA A 326 -11.67 -5.62 -15.41
C ALA A 326 -11.77 -4.40 -14.46
N VAL A 327 -11.24 -4.49 -13.24
CA VAL A 327 -11.23 -3.38 -12.28
C VAL A 327 -10.46 -2.18 -12.84
N GLY A 328 -9.26 -2.41 -13.37
CA GLY A 328 -8.42 -1.33 -13.95
C GLY A 328 -9.08 -0.66 -15.16
N LEU A 329 -9.71 -1.43 -16.06
CA LEU A 329 -10.43 -0.88 -17.21
C LEU A 329 -11.70 -0.14 -16.79
N ILE A 330 -12.55 -0.74 -15.94
CA ILE A 330 -13.82 -0.12 -15.54
C ILE A 330 -13.55 1.17 -14.78
N LEU A 331 -12.71 1.13 -13.74
CA LEU A 331 -12.42 2.32 -12.94
C LEU A 331 -11.58 3.33 -13.71
N GLY A 332 -10.61 2.87 -14.52
CA GLY A 332 -9.79 3.76 -15.34
C GLY A 332 -10.59 4.51 -16.40
N LEU A 333 -11.44 3.82 -17.16
CA LEU A 333 -12.32 4.46 -18.14
C LEU A 333 -13.37 5.34 -17.48
N THR A 334 -13.90 4.95 -16.32
CA THR A 334 -14.80 5.81 -15.53
C THR A 334 -14.11 7.08 -15.07
N ALA A 335 -12.85 6.98 -14.61
CA ALA A 335 -12.05 8.14 -14.21
C ALA A 335 -11.80 9.10 -15.37
N VAL A 336 -11.57 8.58 -16.59
CA VAL A 336 -11.42 9.42 -17.80
C VAL A 336 -12.74 10.03 -18.19
N ALA A 337 -13.83 9.24 -18.25
CA ALA A 337 -15.16 9.75 -18.64
C ALA A 337 -15.70 10.82 -17.69
N ALA A 338 -15.43 10.69 -16.38
CA ALA A 338 -15.78 11.67 -15.36
C ALA A 338 -14.66 12.69 -15.10
N GLY A 339 -13.55 12.61 -15.84
CA GLY A 339 -12.30 13.30 -15.55
C GLY A 339 -12.42 14.80 -15.46
N ASP A 340 -13.16 15.42 -16.39
CA ASP A 340 -13.41 16.86 -16.37
C ASP A 340 -14.09 17.30 -15.06
N GLY A 341 -15.16 16.64 -14.67
CA GLY A 341 -15.87 16.91 -13.40
C GLY A 341 -15.01 16.63 -12.16
N LEU A 342 -14.21 15.56 -12.17
CA LEU A 342 -13.34 15.22 -11.07
C LEU A 342 -12.18 16.22 -10.91
N LEU A 343 -11.60 16.67 -12.02
CA LEU A 343 -10.52 17.66 -12.00
C LEU A 343 -11.02 19.04 -11.55
N HIS A 344 -12.26 19.40 -11.88
CA HIS A 344 -12.88 20.65 -11.41
C HIS A 344 -13.01 20.74 -9.88
N ILE A 345 -12.98 19.61 -9.16
CA ILE A 345 -12.90 19.59 -7.69
C ILE A 345 -11.58 20.22 -7.21
N TYR A 346 -10.50 20.10 -8.00
CA TYR A 346 -9.16 20.55 -7.65
C TYR A 346 -8.83 21.95 -8.21
N SER A 347 -9.32 22.29 -9.40
CA SER A 347 -9.01 23.57 -10.05
C SER A 347 -10.11 23.97 -11.02
N SER A 348 -10.32 25.29 -11.16
CA SER A 348 -11.18 25.87 -12.20
C SER A 348 -10.38 26.45 -13.38
N ASP A 349 -9.05 26.36 -13.35
CA ASP A 349 -8.17 26.85 -14.42
C ASP A 349 -8.21 25.89 -15.61
N PRO A 350 -8.62 26.34 -16.82
CA PRO A 350 -8.72 25.50 -18.02
C PRO A 350 -7.40 24.82 -18.42
N GLU A 351 -6.26 25.50 -18.20
CA GLU A 351 -4.95 24.93 -18.52
C GLU A 351 -4.57 23.81 -17.53
N VAL A 352 -4.87 23.97 -16.24
CA VAL A 352 -4.70 22.91 -15.23
C VAL A 352 -5.54 21.69 -15.59
N LEU A 353 -6.80 21.90 -15.98
CA LEU A 353 -7.71 20.85 -16.41
C LEU A 353 -7.18 20.11 -17.64
N ARG A 354 -6.67 20.85 -18.63
CA ARG A 354 -6.08 20.29 -19.84
C ARG A 354 -4.91 19.37 -19.55
N TYR A 355 -3.95 19.79 -18.70
CA TYR A 355 -2.82 18.99 -18.30
C TYR A 355 -3.24 17.78 -17.44
N GLY A 356 -4.22 17.96 -16.57
CA GLY A 356 -4.79 16.86 -15.78
C GLY A 356 -5.46 15.81 -16.66
N MET A 357 -6.28 16.21 -17.63
CA MET A 357 -6.93 15.30 -18.57
C MET A 357 -5.93 14.53 -19.41
N LEU A 358 -4.89 15.21 -19.95
CA LEU A 358 -3.84 14.57 -20.72
C LEU A 358 -3.22 13.39 -19.96
N ARG A 359 -2.90 13.60 -18.69
CA ARG A 359 -2.35 12.55 -17.84
C ARG A 359 -3.38 11.44 -17.56
N LEU A 360 -4.63 11.80 -17.20
CA LEU A 360 -5.69 10.82 -16.96
C LEU A 360 -5.94 9.93 -18.17
N GLU A 361 -6.01 10.50 -19.36
CA GLU A 361 -6.23 9.75 -20.60
C GLU A 361 -5.12 8.73 -20.83
N ILE A 362 -3.85 9.10 -20.71
CA ILE A 362 -2.73 8.19 -20.98
C ILE A 362 -2.62 7.13 -19.86
N ILE A 363 -2.67 7.54 -18.60
CA ILE A 363 -2.44 6.66 -17.46
C ILE A 363 -3.66 5.76 -17.21
N CYS A 364 -4.86 6.33 -17.04
CA CYS A 364 -6.02 5.57 -16.60
C CYS A 364 -6.54 4.60 -17.68
N THR A 365 -6.41 4.91 -18.97
CA THR A 365 -6.79 3.96 -20.05
C THR A 365 -5.87 2.74 -20.10
N THR A 366 -4.64 2.87 -19.63
CA THR A 366 -3.61 1.81 -19.64
C THR A 366 -3.29 1.26 -18.26
N TYR A 367 -3.95 1.75 -17.20
CA TYR A 367 -3.60 1.43 -15.82
C TYR A 367 -3.79 -0.04 -15.45
N PHE A 368 -4.67 -0.75 -16.17
CA PHE A 368 -4.80 -2.20 -16.03
C PHE A 368 -3.48 -2.95 -16.25
N LEU A 369 -2.55 -2.42 -17.06
CA LEU A 369 -1.19 -2.99 -17.25
C LEU A 369 -0.40 -2.94 -15.95
N CYS A 370 -0.49 -1.85 -15.19
CA CYS A 370 0.09 -1.75 -13.84
C CYS A 370 -0.52 -2.80 -12.92
N GLY A 371 -1.85 -2.94 -12.94
CA GLY A 371 -2.56 -3.97 -12.17
C GLY A 371 -2.11 -5.39 -12.52
N ILE A 372 -1.93 -5.70 -13.80
CA ILE A 372 -1.40 -7.00 -14.26
C ILE A 372 0.02 -7.22 -13.74
N MET A 373 0.88 -6.22 -13.86
CA MET A 373 2.26 -6.27 -13.35
C MET A 373 2.28 -6.58 -11.85
N ASP A 374 1.53 -5.85 -11.04
CA ASP A 374 1.49 -6.03 -9.59
C ASP A 374 0.83 -7.37 -9.21
N CYS A 375 -0.23 -7.78 -9.92
CA CYS A 375 -0.87 -9.06 -9.69
C CYS A 375 0.11 -10.23 -9.91
N MET A 376 0.97 -10.15 -10.92
CA MET A 376 2.02 -11.16 -11.15
C MET A 376 3.08 -11.16 -10.04
N VAL A 377 3.44 -9.99 -9.50
CA VAL A 377 4.30 -9.89 -8.30
C VAL A 377 3.62 -10.61 -7.11
N GLY A 378 2.30 -10.44 -6.95
CA GLY A 378 1.51 -11.14 -5.93
C GLY A 378 1.61 -12.66 -6.05
N SER A 379 1.47 -13.21 -7.27
CA SER A 379 1.65 -14.63 -7.54
C SER A 379 3.06 -15.12 -7.15
N LEU A 380 4.10 -14.40 -7.56
CA LEU A 380 5.49 -14.77 -7.28
C LEU A 380 5.82 -14.72 -5.78
N ARG A 381 5.37 -13.67 -5.08
CA ARG A 381 5.52 -13.54 -3.63
C ARG A 381 4.73 -14.61 -2.88
N GLY A 382 3.52 -14.91 -3.34
CA GLY A 382 2.71 -16.00 -2.81
C GLY A 382 3.41 -17.36 -2.89
N LEU A 383 4.18 -17.59 -3.95
CA LEU A 383 5.06 -18.75 -4.08
C LEU A 383 6.31 -18.67 -3.19
N GLY A 384 6.57 -17.54 -2.55
CA GLY A 384 7.71 -17.32 -1.66
C GLY A 384 8.94 -16.70 -2.33
N TYR A 385 8.81 -16.26 -3.56
CA TYR A 385 9.86 -15.56 -4.30
C TYR A 385 9.60 -14.05 -4.24
N SER A 386 10.40 -13.31 -3.49
CA SER A 386 10.23 -11.85 -3.34
C SER A 386 11.41 -11.05 -3.91
N ILE A 387 12.59 -11.63 -3.88
CA ILE A 387 13.82 -10.98 -4.42
C ILE A 387 13.76 -10.86 -5.94
N ILE A 388 13.37 -11.95 -6.63
CA ILE A 388 13.31 -11.95 -8.10
C ILE A 388 12.31 -10.92 -8.63
N PRO A 389 11.02 -10.90 -8.17
CA PRO A 389 10.09 -9.88 -8.64
C PRO A 389 10.50 -8.45 -8.24
N MET A 390 11.19 -8.26 -7.12
CA MET A 390 11.76 -6.96 -6.78
C MET A 390 12.73 -6.50 -7.87
N PHE A 391 13.74 -7.29 -8.21
CA PHE A 391 14.71 -6.90 -9.24
C PHE A 391 14.08 -6.72 -10.63
N VAL A 392 13.14 -7.58 -11.02
CA VAL A 392 12.41 -7.43 -12.29
C VAL A 392 11.63 -6.12 -12.33
N SER A 393 10.92 -5.78 -11.24
CA SER A 393 10.17 -4.52 -11.14
C SER A 393 11.11 -3.30 -11.12
N LEU A 394 12.22 -3.36 -10.38
CA LEU A 394 13.16 -2.25 -10.28
C LEU A 394 13.85 -1.98 -11.62
N THR A 395 14.24 -3.03 -12.35
CA THR A 395 14.86 -2.85 -13.67
C THR A 395 13.84 -2.48 -14.74
N GLY A 396 12.70 -3.18 -14.79
CA GLY A 396 11.68 -3.00 -15.81
C GLY A 396 10.85 -1.74 -15.65
N ALA A 397 10.44 -1.40 -14.43
CA ALA A 397 9.64 -0.20 -14.20
C ALA A 397 10.50 1.02 -13.84
N CYS A 398 11.35 0.94 -12.82
CA CYS A 398 12.13 2.10 -12.39
C CYS A 398 13.31 2.37 -13.33
N GLY A 399 14.16 1.38 -13.59
CA GLY A 399 15.34 1.55 -14.43
C GLY A 399 14.98 1.95 -15.85
N PHE A 400 13.96 1.32 -16.44
CA PHE A 400 13.48 1.68 -17.78
C PHE A 400 12.96 3.13 -17.83
N ARG A 401 12.20 3.60 -16.83
CA ARG A 401 11.71 4.99 -16.80
C ARG A 401 12.84 5.99 -16.66
N VAL A 402 13.83 5.69 -15.82
CA VAL A 402 15.04 6.53 -15.71
C VAL A 402 15.72 6.63 -17.07
N LEU A 403 15.95 5.50 -17.73
CA LEU A 403 16.54 5.48 -19.08
C LEU A 403 15.69 6.27 -20.09
N TRP A 404 14.37 6.11 -20.06
CA TRP A 404 13.42 6.84 -20.90
C TRP A 404 13.53 8.36 -20.74
N VAL A 405 13.64 8.83 -19.50
CA VAL A 405 13.80 10.27 -19.21
C VAL A 405 15.08 10.83 -19.82
N PHE A 406 16.20 10.10 -19.72
CA PHE A 406 17.48 10.56 -20.25
C PHE A 406 17.69 10.31 -21.74
N THR A 407 16.82 9.57 -22.40
CA THR A 407 16.93 9.26 -23.83
C THR A 407 15.74 9.81 -24.63
N VAL A 408 14.60 9.13 -24.57
CA VAL A 408 13.42 9.45 -25.39
C VAL A 408 12.83 10.80 -24.99
N PHE A 409 12.62 11.03 -23.69
CA PHE A 409 12.10 12.32 -23.22
C PHE A 409 13.10 13.47 -23.41
N ALA A 410 14.39 13.21 -23.31
CA ALA A 410 15.41 14.24 -23.60
C ALA A 410 15.40 14.65 -25.07
N ALA A 411 15.08 13.72 -25.99
CA ALA A 411 14.97 14.01 -27.43
C ALA A 411 13.62 14.67 -27.80
N TYR A 412 12.54 14.26 -27.14
CA TYR A 412 11.18 14.75 -27.43
C TYR A 412 10.54 15.27 -26.13
N ARG A 413 10.82 16.55 -25.81
CA ARG A 413 10.36 17.18 -24.57
C ARG A 413 8.87 17.52 -24.61
N SER A 414 8.01 16.51 -24.37
CA SER A 414 6.57 16.70 -24.18
C SER A 414 6.05 15.85 -23.04
N LEU A 415 4.97 16.27 -22.39
CA LEU A 415 4.35 15.51 -21.29
C LEU A 415 3.77 14.17 -21.76
N ASP A 416 3.25 14.11 -22.98
CA ASP A 416 2.74 12.89 -23.59
C ASP A 416 3.82 11.81 -23.64
N VAL A 417 5.01 12.17 -24.14
CA VAL A 417 6.18 11.28 -24.22
C VAL A 417 6.63 10.87 -22.83
N LEU A 418 6.60 11.77 -21.86
CA LEU A 418 6.93 11.44 -20.46
C LEU A 418 5.96 10.42 -19.88
N TYR A 419 4.64 10.64 -20.05
CA TYR A 419 3.61 9.78 -19.51
C TYR A 419 3.55 8.42 -20.22
N LEU A 420 3.88 8.32 -21.51
CA LEU A 420 4.00 7.06 -22.23
C LEU A 420 5.04 6.10 -21.63
N SER A 421 6.01 6.61 -20.88
CA SER A 421 6.96 5.76 -20.15
C SER A 421 6.29 4.79 -19.17
N TYR A 422 5.12 5.16 -18.63
CA TYR A 422 4.37 4.33 -17.68
C TYR A 422 3.81 3.07 -18.34
N PRO A 423 2.90 3.15 -19.34
CA PRO A 423 2.33 1.93 -19.94
C PRO A 423 3.38 1.04 -20.60
N VAL A 424 4.40 1.61 -21.23
CA VAL A 424 5.48 0.82 -21.85
C VAL A 424 6.26 0.05 -20.78
N SER A 425 6.65 0.71 -19.68
CA SER A 425 7.37 0.06 -18.60
C SER A 425 6.51 -1.01 -17.89
N TRP A 426 5.21 -0.77 -17.69
CA TRP A 426 4.30 -1.75 -17.10
C TRP A 426 4.15 -2.98 -17.98
N ALA A 427 3.97 -2.80 -19.30
CA ALA A 427 3.83 -3.92 -20.24
C ALA A 427 5.08 -4.80 -20.27
N ILE A 428 6.27 -4.20 -20.40
CA ILE A 428 7.56 -4.92 -20.43
C ILE A 428 7.75 -5.69 -19.11
N THR A 429 7.50 -5.03 -17.98
CA THR A 429 7.69 -5.62 -16.66
C THR A 429 6.67 -6.74 -16.39
N ALA A 430 5.41 -6.57 -16.82
CA ALA A 430 4.37 -7.59 -16.71
C ALA A 430 4.76 -8.86 -17.50
N ILE A 431 5.24 -8.71 -18.73
CA ILE A 431 5.72 -9.83 -19.55
C ILE A 431 6.90 -10.55 -18.86
N ALA A 432 7.86 -9.80 -18.32
CA ALA A 432 8.99 -10.36 -17.60
C ALA A 432 8.55 -11.14 -16.36
N HIS A 433 7.57 -10.64 -15.60
CA HIS A 433 6.97 -11.36 -14.47
C HIS A 433 6.21 -12.62 -14.91
N MET A 434 5.46 -12.58 -16.02
CA MET A 434 4.76 -13.76 -16.54
C MET A 434 5.75 -14.87 -16.93
N VAL A 435 6.82 -14.51 -17.63
CA VAL A 435 7.90 -15.45 -17.99
C VAL A 435 8.54 -16.04 -16.72
N THR A 436 8.82 -15.19 -15.74
CA THR A 436 9.40 -15.61 -14.46
C THR A 436 8.48 -16.57 -13.72
N PHE A 437 7.19 -16.24 -13.65
CA PHE A 437 6.19 -17.11 -13.02
C PHE A 437 6.13 -18.48 -13.71
N HIS A 438 6.07 -18.54 -15.02
CA HIS A 438 6.04 -19.79 -15.76
C HIS A 438 7.28 -20.66 -15.51
N LYS A 439 8.49 -20.05 -15.47
CA LYS A 439 9.73 -20.76 -15.15
C LYS A 439 9.70 -21.32 -13.72
N ILE A 440 9.21 -20.57 -12.75
CA ILE A 440 9.12 -21.02 -11.35
C ILE A 440 8.03 -22.07 -11.21
N ARG A 441 6.88 -21.87 -11.82
CA ARG A 441 5.73 -22.79 -11.75
C ARG A 441 6.05 -24.19 -12.30
N ARG A 442 6.89 -24.28 -13.34
CA ARG A 442 7.35 -25.56 -13.91
C ARG A 442 8.16 -26.40 -12.92
N LYS A 443 8.74 -25.79 -11.88
CA LYS A 443 9.49 -26.50 -10.82
C LYS A 443 8.60 -27.09 -9.73
N LEU A 444 7.32 -26.71 -9.69
CA LEU A 444 6.34 -27.24 -8.75
C LEU A 444 5.53 -28.38 -9.38
N PRO A 445 4.99 -29.29 -8.57
CA PRO A 445 4.09 -30.34 -9.05
C PRO A 445 2.91 -29.75 -9.86
N ARG A 446 2.43 -30.50 -10.83
CA ARG A 446 1.28 -30.09 -11.66
C ARG A 446 -0.06 -30.46 -11.05
N GLN A 447 -0.09 -31.54 -10.29
CA GLN A 447 -1.26 -32.11 -9.62
C GLN A 447 -1.12 -32.01 -8.08
N ASP A 448 -2.25 -32.05 -7.40
CA ASP A 448 -2.38 -31.97 -5.93
C ASP A 448 -1.91 -33.25 -5.25
#